data_3195bf90d2e3a166e7f8e03b190a5950
#
_entry.id   3195bf90d2e3a166e7f8e03b190a5950
#
_cell.length_a   1.000
_cell.length_b   1.000
_cell.length_c   1.000
_cell.angle_alpha   90.00
_cell.angle_beta   90.00
_cell.angle_gamma   90.00
#
_symmetry.space_group_name_H-M   'P 1'
#
loop_
_entity.id
_entity.type
_entity.pdbx_description
1 polymer ?
#
loop_
_entity_poly.entity_id
_entity_poly.type
_entity_poly.pdbx_seq_one_letter_code
_entity_poly.pdbx_strand_id
1 'polypeptide(L)'
;MLGLLCALGAVRLSCKAGINMSYVALYRKYRPQTFDDVIGQDHIITTLRNQILHDKVSHAYLFTGTRGTGKTSTAKIFARAVNCPHAKENNGNPCGTCPVCMQKGDANLDIVEMDAASNNGVDYARDIRERVQY
;
A
#
# COMPACT_ATOMS: atom_id res chain seq x y z
N MET A 1 -3.67 36.04 -60.17
CA MET A 1 -5.03 36.27 -59.63
C MET A 1 -5.17 35.42 -58.38
N LEU A 2 -5.36 36.07 -57.27
CA LEU A 2 -5.38 35.50 -55.93
C LEU A 2 -6.58 34.57 -55.67
N GLY A 3 -6.32 33.40 -55.15
CA GLY A 3 -7.33 32.51 -54.53
C GLY A 3 -7.02 32.33 -53.05
N LEU A 4 -7.75 33.08 -52.22
CA LEU A 4 -7.65 33.07 -50.76
C LEU A 4 -8.37 31.81 -50.21
N LEU A 5 -7.64 30.76 -49.76
CA LEU A 5 -8.21 29.65 -49.01
C LEU A 5 -8.20 29.96 -47.52
N CYS A 6 -9.37 30.25 -46.99
CA CYS A 6 -9.62 30.40 -45.57
C CYS A 6 -9.71 29.03 -44.94
N ALA A 7 -8.61 28.60 -44.26
CA ALA A 7 -8.60 27.36 -43.46
C ALA A 7 -9.16 27.64 -42.08
N LEU A 8 -10.45 27.36 -41.91
CA LEU A 8 -11.11 27.33 -40.60
C LEU A 8 -10.58 26.12 -39.81
N GLY A 9 -9.61 26.35 -38.94
CA GLY A 9 -9.14 25.39 -37.96
C GLY A 9 -10.24 25.05 -36.98
N ALA A 10 -10.82 23.88 -37.14
CA ALA A 10 -11.74 23.33 -36.15
C ALA A 10 -10.93 22.92 -34.93
N VAL A 11 -10.94 23.76 -33.89
CA VAL A 11 -10.50 23.42 -32.55
C VAL A 11 -11.44 22.37 -32.00
N ARG A 12 -11.05 21.09 -32.10
CA ARG A 12 -11.71 20.02 -31.36
C ARG A 12 -11.38 20.18 -29.88
N LEU A 13 -12.25 20.84 -29.15
CA LEU A 13 -12.30 20.77 -27.69
C LEU A 13 -12.69 19.33 -27.32
N SER A 14 -11.67 18.49 -27.08
CA SER A 14 -11.87 17.18 -26.46
C SER A 14 -12.18 17.36 -24.98
N CYS A 15 -13.45 17.59 -24.66
CA CYS A 15 -13.98 17.46 -23.31
C CYS A 15 -13.98 15.98 -22.90
N LYS A 16 -12.80 15.43 -22.59
CA LYS A 16 -12.67 14.20 -21.82
C LYS A 16 -12.25 14.54 -20.38
N ALA A 17 -13.01 15.38 -19.72
CA ALA A 17 -13.06 15.42 -18.27
C ALA A 17 -14.19 14.50 -17.82
N GLY A 18 -14.01 13.20 -17.99
CA GLY A 18 -14.72 12.22 -17.19
C GLY A 18 -14.26 12.41 -15.76
N ILE A 19 -14.98 13.20 -15.00
CA ILE A 19 -14.84 13.25 -13.54
C ILE A 19 -15.30 11.90 -13.05
N ASN A 20 -14.35 10.96 -12.98
CA ASN A 20 -14.55 9.69 -12.33
C ASN A 20 -14.54 9.98 -10.82
N MET A 21 -15.67 10.49 -10.32
CA MET A 21 -15.92 10.58 -8.89
C MET A 21 -16.15 9.17 -8.35
N SER A 22 -15.11 8.37 -8.35
CA SER A 22 -15.10 7.15 -7.56
C SER A 22 -15.14 7.59 -6.09
N TYR A 23 -16.31 7.44 -5.48
CA TYR A 23 -16.49 7.68 -4.05
C TYR A 23 -15.56 6.75 -3.29
N VAL A 24 -14.46 7.30 -2.78
CA VAL A 24 -13.52 6.57 -1.94
C VAL A 24 -13.98 6.73 -0.50
N ALA A 25 -14.32 5.64 0.15
CA ALA A 25 -14.72 5.65 1.56
C ALA A 25 -13.63 6.30 2.43
N LEU A 26 -14.03 7.13 3.41
CA LEU A 26 -13.13 7.91 4.25
C LEU A 26 -12.04 7.04 4.90
N TYR A 27 -12.37 5.85 5.38
CA TYR A 27 -11.42 4.94 6.00
C TYR A 27 -10.30 4.46 5.04
N ARG A 28 -10.55 4.50 3.72
CA ARG A 28 -9.52 4.20 2.71
C ARG A 28 -8.69 5.43 2.39
N LYS A 29 -9.35 6.60 2.31
CA LYS A 29 -8.69 7.88 1.98
C LYS A 29 -7.71 8.29 3.07
N TYR A 30 -8.09 8.11 4.35
CA TYR A 30 -7.31 8.52 5.52
C TYR A 30 -6.56 7.36 6.20
N ARG A 31 -6.38 6.24 5.47
CA ARG A 31 -5.59 5.13 6.02
C ARG A 31 -4.13 5.55 6.17
N PRO A 32 -3.52 5.42 7.36
CA PRO A 32 -2.12 5.77 7.59
C PRO A 32 -1.20 5.00 6.64
N GLN A 33 -0.19 5.68 6.11
CA GLN A 33 0.78 5.12 5.17
C GLN A 33 2.14 4.92 5.82
N THR A 34 2.44 5.68 6.86
CA THR A 34 3.67 5.64 7.65
C THR A 34 3.36 5.36 9.12
N PHE A 35 4.37 5.00 9.89
CA PHE A 35 4.21 4.85 11.34
C PHE A 35 3.92 6.17 12.04
N ASP A 36 4.36 7.30 11.48
CA ASP A 36 4.11 8.64 12.04
C ASP A 36 2.64 9.05 11.93
N ASP A 37 1.90 8.48 10.97
CA ASP A 37 0.47 8.74 10.79
C ASP A 37 -0.40 7.93 11.77
N VAL A 38 0.16 6.95 12.48
CA VAL A 38 -0.58 6.10 13.42
C VAL A 38 -0.64 6.75 14.79
N ILE A 39 -1.84 7.05 15.26
CA ILE A 39 -2.08 7.76 16.53
C ILE A 39 -2.42 6.76 17.63
N GLY A 40 -1.85 6.96 18.82
CA GLY A 40 -2.26 6.28 20.05
C GLY A 40 -1.72 4.86 20.25
N GLN A 41 -0.69 4.44 19.48
CA GLN A 41 -0.03 3.13 19.60
C GLN A 41 1.51 3.27 19.67
N ASP A 42 2.02 4.32 20.30
CA ASP A 42 3.43 4.72 20.25
C ASP A 42 4.39 3.63 20.73
N HIS A 43 4.03 2.88 21.76
CA HIS A 43 4.85 1.80 22.30
C HIS A 43 5.01 0.63 21.31
N ILE A 44 3.96 0.30 20.56
CA ILE A 44 4.00 -0.75 19.52
C ILE A 44 4.84 -0.25 18.34
N ILE A 45 4.59 0.97 17.90
CA ILE A 45 5.30 1.60 16.78
C ILE A 45 6.79 1.67 17.07
N THR A 46 7.18 2.12 18.26
CA THR A 46 8.58 2.20 18.69
C THR A 46 9.25 0.81 18.65
N THR A 47 8.54 -0.21 19.13
CA THR A 47 9.05 -1.58 19.11
C THR A 47 9.27 -2.08 17.69
N LEU A 48 8.29 -1.90 16.79
CA LEU A 48 8.39 -2.33 15.39
C LEU A 48 9.49 -1.59 14.63
N ARG A 49 9.64 -0.28 14.84
CA ARG A 49 10.73 0.52 14.26
C ARG A 49 12.09 0.01 14.70
N ASN A 50 12.27 -0.22 16.00
CA ASN A 50 13.53 -0.72 16.54
C ASN A 50 13.90 -2.08 15.94
N GLN A 51 12.94 -2.95 15.71
CA GLN A 51 13.17 -4.23 15.05
C GLN A 51 13.67 -4.08 13.61
N ILE A 52 13.10 -3.13 12.85
CA ILE A 52 13.55 -2.82 11.49
C ILE A 52 14.96 -2.23 11.51
N LEU A 53 15.21 -1.25 12.39
CA LEU A 53 16.50 -0.55 12.47
C LEU A 53 17.65 -1.47 12.85
N HIS A 54 17.38 -2.48 13.70
CA HIS A 54 18.38 -3.42 14.22
C HIS A 54 18.41 -4.77 13.49
N ASP A 55 17.67 -4.93 12.38
CA ASP A 55 17.53 -6.20 11.64
C ASP A 55 17.05 -7.39 12.52
N LYS A 56 16.25 -7.10 13.52
CA LYS A 56 15.68 -8.10 14.45
C LYS A 56 14.21 -8.39 14.15
N VAL A 57 13.86 -8.47 12.87
CA VAL A 57 12.52 -8.81 12.44
C VAL A 57 12.26 -10.30 12.70
N SER A 58 11.17 -10.61 13.42
CA SER A 58 10.75 -11.98 13.69
C SER A 58 10.04 -12.58 12.47
N HIS A 59 10.01 -13.91 12.39
CA HIS A 59 9.34 -14.66 11.32
C HIS A 59 7.81 -14.58 11.36
N ALA A 60 7.22 -14.19 12.49
CA ALA A 60 5.77 -14.06 12.64
C ALA A 60 5.41 -12.97 13.66
N TYR A 61 4.29 -12.29 13.39
CA TYR A 61 3.69 -11.27 14.26
C TYR A 61 2.20 -11.50 14.39
N LEU A 62 1.68 -11.42 15.62
CA LEU A 62 0.27 -11.51 15.91
C LEU A 62 -0.22 -10.17 16.47
N PHE A 63 -1.04 -9.45 15.70
CA PHE A 63 -1.70 -8.22 16.13
C PHE A 63 -3.06 -8.53 16.72
N THR A 64 -3.22 -8.36 18.03
CA THR A 64 -4.47 -8.60 18.77
C THR A 64 -5.08 -7.28 19.26
N GLY A 65 -6.37 -7.29 19.55
CA GLY A 65 -7.09 -6.11 20.07
C GLY A 65 -8.48 -5.96 19.48
N THR A 66 -9.23 -4.99 19.98
CA THR A 66 -10.61 -4.69 19.54
C THR A 66 -10.68 -4.18 18.11
N ARG A 67 -11.88 -4.18 17.53
CA ARG A 67 -12.09 -3.63 16.18
C ARG A 67 -11.78 -2.12 16.16
N GLY A 68 -11.09 -1.65 15.12
CA GLY A 68 -10.79 -0.23 14.94
C GLY A 68 -9.46 0.24 15.54
N THR A 69 -8.70 -0.60 16.25
CA THR A 69 -7.40 -0.23 16.86
C THR A 69 -6.23 -0.13 15.87
N GLY A 70 -6.47 -0.17 14.59
CA GLY A 70 -5.42 0.01 13.57
C GLY A 70 -4.57 -1.21 13.25
N LYS A 71 -4.88 -2.41 13.77
CA LYS A 71 -4.09 -3.65 13.55
C LYS A 71 -3.67 -3.88 12.11
N THR A 72 -4.63 -3.93 11.21
CA THR A 72 -4.39 -4.16 9.77
C THR A 72 -3.58 -3.03 9.15
N SER A 73 -3.81 -1.78 9.55
CA SER A 73 -3.05 -0.64 9.03
C SER A 73 -1.59 -0.71 9.47
N THR A 74 -1.33 -0.98 10.75
CA THR A 74 0.02 -1.13 11.31
C THR A 74 0.75 -2.32 10.68
N ALA A 75 0.07 -3.46 10.50
CA ALA A 75 0.65 -4.63 9.85
C ALA A 75 1.06 -4.33 8.39
N LYS A 76 0.23 -3.60 7.63
CA LYS A 76 0.55 -3.20 6.25
C LYS A 76 1.72 -2.22 6.17
N ILE A 77 1.80 -1.26 7.08
CA ILE A 77 2.92 -0.33 7.16
C ILE A 77 4.20 -1.11 7.48
N PHE A 78 4.13 -2.02 8.45
CA PHE A 78 5.26 -2.85 8.86
C PHE A 78 5.76 -3.74 7.72
N ALA A 79 4.86 -4.45 7.01
CA ALA A 79 5.22 -5.28 5.86
C ALA A 79 5.93 -4.47 4.76
N ARG A 80 5.43 -3.26 4.44
CA ARG A 80 6.09 -2.36 3.49
C ARG A 80 7.45 -1.87 3.98
N ALA A 81 7.56 -1.57 5.27
CA ALA A 81 8.81 -1.09 5.85
C ALA A 81 9.89 -2.16 5.87
N VAL A 82 9.55 -3.42 6.18
CA VAL A 82 10.48 -4.55 6.14
C VAL A 82 11.05 -4.77 4.73
N ASN A 83 10.23 -4.65 3.71
CA ASN A 83 10.64 -4.83 2.31
C ASN A 83 11.20 -3.56 1.65
N CYS A 84 11.21 -2.43 2.36
CA CYS A 84 11.69 -1.15 1.82
C CYS A 84 13.21 -1.01 2.00
N PRO A 85 14.00 -0.87 0.92
CA PRO A 85 15.45 -0.74 1.03
C PRO A 85 15.89 0.53 1.78
N HIS A 86 15.04 1.56 1.80
CA HIS A 86 15.34 2.85 2.44
C HIS A 86 14.69 3.02 3.82
N ALA A 87 14.11 1.95 4.39
CA ALA A 87 13.42 2.05 5.68
C ALA A 87 14.34 2.47 6.83
N LYS A 88 15.58 1.98 6.85
CA LYS A 88 16.58 2.32 7.88
C LYS A 88 16.95 3.80 7.85
N GLU A 89 17.14 4.36 6.67
CA GLU A 89 17.45 5.78 6.47
C GLU A 89 16.27 6.67 6.87
N ASN A 90 15.05 6.15 6.72
CA ASN A 90 13.80 6.84 7.02
C ASN A 90 13.24 6.48 8.40
N ASN A 91 14.10 6.27 9.38
CA ASN A 91 13.73 5.97 10.76
C ASN A 91 12.72 4.81 10.92
N GLY A 92 12.91 3.74 10.16
CA GLY A 92 12.04 2.58 10.15
C GLY A 92 10.72 2.75 9.37
N ASN A 93 10.47 3.90 8.74
CA ASN A 93 9.30 4.12 7.91
C ASN A 93 9.51 3.64 6.46
N PRO A 94 8.45 3.18 5.78
CA PRO A 94 8.51 2.97 4.34
C PRO A 94 8.73 4.31 3.63
N CYS A 95 9.60 4.36 2.60
CA CYS A 95 9.96 5.61 1.93
C CYS A 95 8.85 6.20 1.04
N GLY A 96 7.85 5.38 0.65
CA GLY A 96 6.75 5.78 -0.22
C GLY A 96 7.10 5.98 -1.70
N THR A 97 8.38 5.97 -2.07
CA THR A 97 8.86 6.31 -3.43
C THR A 97 9.53 5.14 -4.16
N CYS A 98 10.02 4.14 -3.46
CA CYS A 98 10.64 2.98 -4.09
C CYS A 98 9.58 2.06 -4.75
N PRO A 99 9.98 1.19 -5.69
CA PRO A 99 9.04 0.29 -6.36
C PRO A 99 8.19 -0.54 -5.40
N VAL A 100 8.77 -1.05 -4.32
CA VAL A 100 8.06 -1.83 -3.29
C VAL A 100 6.98 -1.00 -2.59
N CYS A 101 7.30 0.25 -2.24
CA CYS A 101 6.34 1.13 -1.56
C CYS A 101 5.24 1.67 -2.49
N MET A 102 5.55 1.83 -3.78
CA MET A 102 4.60 2.34 -4.78
C MET A 102 3.63 1.28 -5.26
N GLN A 103 4.01 0.02 -5.25
CA GLN A 103 3.14 -1.08 -5.64
C GLN A 103 2.00 -1.25 -4.62
N LYS A 104 0.76 -1.22 -5.13
CA LYS A 104 -0.45 -1.38 -4.32
C LYS A 104 -1.12 -2.72 -4.62
N GLY A 105 -1.52 -3.42 -3.56
CA GLY A 105 -2.30 -4.67 -3.67
C GLY A 105 -1.50 -5.82 -4.30
N ASP A 106 -2.17 -6.61 -5.14
CA ASP A 106 -1.65 -7.86 -5.72
C ASP A 106 -0.46 -7.69 -6.69
N ALA A 107 -0.09 -6.47 -7.02
CA ALA A 107 1.08 -6.19 -7.86
C ALA A 107 2.42 -6.37 -7.12
N ASN A 108 2.39 -6.45 -5.79
CA ASN A 108 3.59 -6.68 -5.00
C ASN A 108 3.74 -8.17 -4.71
N LEU A 109 4.74 -8.81 -5.32
CA LEU A 109 5.01 -10.24 -5.14
C LEU A 109 5.49 -10.58 -3.72
N ASP A 110 6.08 -9.61 -3.02
CA ASP A 110 6.67 -9.81 -1.69
C ASP A 110 5.66 -9.58 -0.55
N ILE A 111 4.49 -8.98 -0.84
CA ILE A 111 3.47 -8.70 0.16
C ILE A 111 2.12 -9.24 -0.32
N VAL A 112 1.70 -10.34 0.26
CA VAL A 112 0.39 -10.95 -0.02
C VAL A 112 -0.58 -10.63 1.12
N GLU A 113 -1.69 -9.99 0.82
CA GLU A 113 -2.76 -9.74 1.78
C GLU A 113 -3.86 -10.79 1.61
N MET A 114 -4.22 -11.45 2.69
CA MET A 114 -5.24 -12.47 2.72
C MET A 114 -6.32 -12.15 3.73
N ASP A 115 -7.57 -12.24 3.29
CA ASP A 115 -8.71 -12.23 4.20
C ASP A 115 -9.13 -13.67 4.48
N ALA A 116 -8.89 -14.14 5.70
CA ALA A 116 -9.24 -15.50 6.13
C ALA A 116 -10.76 -15.76 6.14
N ALA A 117 -11.58 -14.71 6.22
CA ALA A 117 -13.02 -14.86 6.17
C ALA A 117 -13.52 -15.17 4.74
N SER A 118 -12.82 -14.68 3.72
CA SER A 118 -13.18 -14.86 2.31
C SER A 118 -12.49 -16.08 1.67
N ASN A 119 -11.38 -16.56 2.24
CA ASN A 119 -10.51 -17.57 1.66
C ASN A 119 -10.38 -18.81 2.58
N ASN A 120 -11.51 -19.47 2.83
CA ASN A 120 -11.59 -20.64 3.74
C ASN A 120 -11.21 -21.99 3.07
N GLY A 121 -10.81 -22.01 1.80
CA GLY A 121 -10.51 -23.22 1.06
C GLY A 121 -9.10 -23.75 1.31
N VAL A 122 -8.96 -25.09 1.38
CA VAL A 122 -7.66 -25.77 1.46
C VAL A 122 -6.81 -25.49 0.21
N ASP A 123 -7.45 -25.30 -0.93
CA ASP A 123 -6.78 -25.01 -2.21
C ASP A 123 -6.02 -23.67 -2.18
N TYR A 124 -6.59 -22.66 -1.54
CA TYR A 124 -5.93 -21.38 -1.36
C TYR A 124 -4.65 -21.47 -0.50
N ALA A 125 -4.66 -22.31 0.54
CA ALA A 125 -3.49 -22.56 1.35
C ALA A 125 -2.37 -23.30 0.57
N ARG A 126 -2.77 -24.15 -0.40
CA ARG A 126 -1.82 -24.83 -1.31
C ARG A 126 -1.19 -23.83 -2.27
N ASP A 127 -1.98 -22.94 -2.88
CA ASP A 127 -1.49 -21.89 -3.79
C ASP A 127 -0.44 -21.00 -3.12
N ILE A 128 -0.66 -20.63 -1.85
CA ILE A 128 0.32 -19.86 -1.09
C ILE A 128 1.60 -20.64 -0.86
N ARG A 129 1.48 -21.91 -0.45
CA ARG A 129 2.65 -22.74 -0.22
C ARG A 129 3.48 -22.87 -1.50
N GLU A 130 2.87 -22.98 -2.65
CA GLU A 130 3.55 -23.03 -3.94
C GLU A 130 4.26 -21.71 -4.26
N ARG A 131 3.62 -20.58 -3.98
CA ARG A 131 4.24 -19.24 -4.19
C ARG A 131 5.44 -18.97 -3.29
N VAL A 132 5.44 -19.51 -2.07
CA VAL A 132 6.53 -19.30 -1.10
C VAL A 132 7.74 -20.21 -1.37
N GLN A 133 7.60 -21.27 -2.17
CA GLN A 133 8.68 -22.19 -2.51
C GLN A 133 9.63 -21.65 -3.61
N TYR A 134 9.32 -20.54 -4.21
CA TYR A 134 10.12 -19.84 -5.22
C TYR A 134 10.49 -18.45 -4.71
#